data_b953888c7939647a29aafa6169d4f9d3
#
_entry.id   b953888c7939647a29aafa6169d4f9d3
#
_cell.length_a   1.000
_cell.length_b   1.000
_cell.length_c   1.000
_cell.angle_alpha   90.00
_cell.angle_beta   90.00
_cell.angle_gamma   90.00
#
_symmetry.space_group_name_H-M   'P 1'
#
loop_
_entity.id
_entity.type
_entity.pdbx_description
1 polymer ?
#
loop_
_entity_poly.entity_id
_entity_poly.type
_entity_poly.pdbx_seq_one_letter_code
_entity_poly.pdbx_strand_id
1 'polypeptide(L)'
;MNLVIDIGNTAAKIAVFDGEELIDISYEPQHSLDSLKEISQRFPLRQGIIASVISLTDVMLQQLNGLNIRLIHLTAKTPIPINNLYKTPQTLGVDRLAAVIAAHTSSPQQDALVIDAGTCITYDYINKNGDYLGGNISPGVNMRLKALHAFTDKLPLISPEGEILEWGNTTETAIRAGVIHGIQQEMEGYIRLAEKRSTNLSVFLTGGDSVYFDTIKKNTIFADKYLVLKGLNRILSYNDTLS
;
A
#
# COMPACT_ATOMS: atom_id res chain seq x y z
N MET A 1 7.38 -21.01 7.75
CA MET A 1 6.80 -19.65 7.74
C MET A 1 7.36 -18.86 6.55
N ASN A 2 6.62 -17.87 6.09
CA ASN A 2 7.00 -17.01 4.97
C ASN A 2 7.51 -15.66 5.49
N LEU A 3 8.57 -15.14 4.86
CA LEU A 3 9.07 -13.78 5.08
C LEU A 3 8.54 -12.85 3.99
N VAL A 4 7.99 -11.72 4.38
CA VAL A 4 7.50 -10.68 3.46
C VAL A 4 8.17 -9.36 3.80
N ILE A 5 8.81 -8.74 2.80
CA ILE A 5 9.50 -7.47 2.95
C ILE A 5 8.91 -6.48 1.96
N ASP A 6 8.37 -5.38 2.45
CA ASP A 6 7.84 -4.25 1.67
C ASP A 6 8.68 -3.00 1.94
N ILE A 7 9.43 -2.55 0.94
CA ILE A 7 10.29 -1.36 1.04
C ILE A 7 9.62 -0.22 0.27
N GLY A 8 8.89 0.59 1.02
CA GLY A 8 8.24 1.80 0.53
C GLY A 8 9.18 3.01 0.43
N ASN A 9 8.65 4.19 0.10
CA ASN A 9 9.45 5.43 0.03
C ASN A 9 9.89 5.95 1.41
N THR A 10 9.16 5.64 2.48
CA THR A 10 9.39 6.23 3.82
C THR A 10 9.99 5.22 4.79
N ALA A 11 9.61 3.96 4.70
CA ALA A 11 10.04 2.91 5.63
C ALA A 11 9.96 1.54 4.96
N ALA A 12 10.65 0.55 5.53
CA ALA A 12 10.44 -0.84 5.21
C ALA A 12 9.52 -1.50 6.25
N LYS A 13 8.75 -2.48 5.83
CA LYS A 13 7.96 -3.36 6.68
C LYS A 13 8.45 -4.79 6.46
N ILE A 14 8.74 -5.48 7.56
CA ILE A 14 9.20 -6.87 7.55
C ILE A 14 8.16 -7.68 8.31
N ALA A 15 7.53 -8.63 7.65
CA ALA A 15 6.46 -9.41 8.22
C ALA A 15 6.73 -10.92 8.11
N VAL A 16 6.25 -11.68 9.07
CA VAL A 16 6.30 -13.14 9.09
C VAL A 16 4.88 -13.66 9.04
N PHE A 17 4.64 -14.58 8.12
CA PHE A 17 3.35 -15.26 7.94
C PHE A 17 3.47 -16.76 8.20
N ASP A 18 2.43 -17.33 8.84
CA ASP A 18 2.19 -18.77 8.85
C ASP A 18 0.92 -19.07 8.05
N GLY A 19 1.08 -19.63 6.87
CA GLY A 19 0.00 -19.66 5.89
C GLY A 19 -0.46 -18.24 5.51
N GLU A 20 -1.70 -17.90 5.82
CA GLU A 20 -2.29 -16.58 5.58
C GLU A 20 -2.26 -15.68 6.84
N GLU A 21 -1.92 -16.24 8.00
CA GLU A 21 -1.90 -15.52 9.28
C GLU A 21 -0.63 -14.69 9.42
N LEU A 22 -0.79 -13.41 9.75
CA LEU A 22 0.31 -12.51 10.09
C LEU A 22 0.73 -12.77 11.55
N ILE A 23 1.93 -13.29 11.74
CA ILE A 23 2.47 -13.70 13.06
C ILE A 23 3.27 -12.57 13.70
N ASP A 24 4.10 -11.87 12.91
CA ASP A 24 4.96 -10.81 13.40
C ASP A 24 5.17 -9.72 12.35
N ILE A 25 5.42 -8.50 12.80
CA ILE A 25 5.72 -7.37 11.92
C ILE A 25 6.69 -6.38 12.58
N SER A 26 7.72 -5.99 11.85
CA SER A 26 8.64 -4.92 12.20
C SER A 26 8.52 -3.77 11.20
N TYR A 27 8.60 -2.54 11.73
CA TYR A 27 8.67 -1.30 10.95
C TYR A 27 10.08 -0.74 11.04
N GLU A 28 10.74 -0.58 9.90
CA GLU A 28 12.11 -0.10 9.80
C GLU A 28 12.12 1.31 9.20
N PRO A 29 12.15 2.36 10.04
CA PRO A 29 12.40 3.71 9.54
C PRO A 29 13.78 3.75 8.89
N GLN A 30 13.95 4.56 7.85
CA GLN A 30 15.20 4.67 7.09
C GLN A 30 15.66 3.38 6.37
N HIS A 31 14.81 2.36 6.28
CA HIS A 31 15.06 1.13 5.52
C HIS A 31 16.29 0.32 5.99
N SER A 32 16.59 0.31 7.28
CA SER A 32 17.80 -0.33 7.83
C SER A 32 17.81 -1.85 7.69
N LEU A 33 16.64 -2.49 7.64
CA LEU A 33 16.42 -3.95 7.69
C LEU A 33 17.11 -4.63 8.89
N ASP A 34 17.37 -3.91 9.98
CA ASP A 34 18.16 -4.41 11.12
C ASP A 34 17.46 -5.55 11.87
N SER A 35 16.12 -5.57 11.87
CA SER A 35 15.36 -6.65 12.51
C SER A 35 15.43 -8.00 11.77
N LEU A 36 15.90 -8.04 10.51
CA LEU A 36 15.95 -9.28 9.72
C LEU A 36 16.74 -10.39 10.41
N LYS A 37 17.86 -10.04 11.04
CA LYS A 37 18.70 -11.02 11.75
C LYS A 37 17.95 -11.64 12.93
N GLU A 38 17.30 -10.84 13.74
CA GLU A 38 16.50 -11.31 14.86
C GLU A 38 15.32 -12.17 14.39
N ILE A 39 14.57 -11.69 13.39
CA ILE A 39 13.45 -12.40 12.80
C ILE A 39 13.88 -13.77 12.27
N SER A 40 15.01 -13.85 11.56
CA SER A 40 15.52 -15.11 11.02
C SER A 40 15.96 -16.12 12.08
N GLN A 41 16.30 -15.65 13.28
CA GLN A 41 16.63 -16.51 14.42
C GLN A 41 15.39 -16.96 15.22
N ARG A 42 14.36 -16.12 15.27
CA ARG A 42 13.11 -16.39 16.02
C ARG A 42 12.15 -17.31 15.26
N PHE A 43 12.13 -17.25 13.95
CA PHE A 43 11.13 -17.94 13.14
C PHE A 43 11.76 -18.94 12.15
N PRO A 44 11.15 -20.14 11.98
CA PRO A 44 11.62 -21.12 11.00
C PRO A 44 11.21 -20.71 9.57
N LEU A 45 11.89 -19.71 9.04
CA LEU A 45 11.63 -19.19 7.71
C LEU A 45 12.00 -20.21 6.64
N ARG A 46 11.17 -20.40 5.62
CA ARG A 46 11.40 -21.33 4.49
C ARG A 46 11.67 -20.58 3.20
N GLN A 47 10.93 -19.50 2.98
CA GLN A 47 11.00 -18.69 1.77
C GLN A 47 10.58 -17.26 2.08
N GLY A 48 10.85 -16.35 1.16
CA GLY A 48 10.44 -14.96 1.30
C GLY A 48 10.18 -14.28 -0.03
N ILE A 49 9.55 -13.12 0.06
CA ILE A 49 9.33 -12.20 -1.04
C ILE A 49 9.70 -10.78 -0.60
N ILE A 50 10.34 -10.07 -1.51
CA ILE A 50 10.66 -8.66 -1.34
C ILE A 50 10.03 -7.83 -2.46
N ALA A 51 9.33 -6.77 -2.08
CA ALA A 51 8.90 -5.70 -2.96
C ALA A 51 9.65 -4.42 -2.59
N SER A 52 10.11 -3.66 -3.56
CA SER A 52 10.76 -2.38 -3.32
C SER A 52 10.38 -1.38 -4.39
N VAL A 53 10.03 -0.16 -3.96
CA VAL A 53 9.82 1.00 -4.85
C VAL A 53 11.04 1.92 -4.91
N ILE A 54 12.12 1.55 -4.21
CA ILE A 54 13.40 2.25 -4.23
C ILE A 54 14.53 1.29 -4.65
N SER A 55 15.67 1.84 -5.02
CA SER A 55 16.88 1.03 -5.28
C SER A 55 17.42 0.47 -3.96
N LEU A 56 17.72 -0.84 -3.93
CA LEU A 56 18.33 -1.48 -2.77
C LEU A 56 19.79 -1.04 -2.62
N THR A 57 20.20 -0.71 -1.42
CA THR A 57 21.60 -0.39 -1.10
C THR A 57 22.43 -1.67 -0.98
N ASP A 58 23.76 -1.54 -1.05
CA ASP A 58 24.66 -2.69 -0.85
C ASP A 58 24.50 -3.31 0.54
N VAL A 59 24.22 -2.50 1.56
CA VAL A 59 23.95 -2.97 2.92
C VAL A 59 22.69 -3.83 2.97
N MET A 60 21.59 -3.36 2.36
CA MET A 60 20.35 -4.14 2.27
C MET A 60 20.57 -5.45 1.51
N LEU A 61 21.30 -5.40 0.40
CA LEU A 61 21.62 -6.61 -0.37
C LEU A 61 22.46 -7.61 0.44
N GLN A 62 23.41 -7.14 1.23
CA GLN A 62 24.17 -8.01 2.14
C GLN A 62 23.29 -8.63 3.23
N GLN A 63 22.38 -7.85 3.84
CA GLN A 63 21.44 -8.37 4.83
C GLN A 63 20.50 -9.42 4.24
N LEU A 64 19.96 -9.18 3.06
CA LEU A 64 19.08 -10.11 2.34
C LEU A 64 19.82 -11.40 1.91
N ASN A 65 21.04 -11.28 1.39
CA ASN A 65 21.86 -12.43 0.99
C ASN A 65 22.32 -13.27 2.20
N GLY A 66 22.34 -12.68 3.39
CA GLY A 66 22.62 -13.38 4.65
C GLY A 66 21.49 -14.30 5.10
N LEU A 67 20.30 -14.17 4.53
CA LEU A 67 19.18 -15.07 4.78
C LEU A 67 19.37 -16.38 4.01
N ASN A 68 19.45 -17.50 4.71
CA ASN A 68 19.59 -18.82 4.08
C ASN A 68 18.22 -19.39 3.65
N ILE A 69 17.45 -18.60 2.87
CA ILE A 69 16.13 -18.97 2.36
C ILE A 69 16.00 -18.61 0.87
N ARG A 70 15.08 -19.26 0.17
CA ARG A 70 14.67 -18.81 -1.16
C ARG A 70 13.97 -17.46 -1.07
N LEU A 71 14.55 -16.42 -1.68
CA LEU A 71 13.97 -15.07 -1.70
C LEU A 71 13.57 -14.68 -3.12
N ILE A 72 12.29 -14.35 -3.33
CA ILE A 72 11.75 -13.83 -4.59
C ILE A 72 11.81 -12.31 -4.54
N HIS A 73 12.49 -11.68 -5.51
CA HIS A 73 12.37 -10.26 -5.77
C HIS A 73 11.18 -10.04 -6.71
N LEU A 74 10.14 -9.37 -6.22
CA LEU A 74 8.95 -9.09 -7.01
C LEU A 74 9.28 -8.10 -8.14
N THR A 75 8.99 -8.52 -9.34
CA THR A 75 9.20 -7.77 -10.59
C THR A 75 8.00 -7.92 -11.51
N ALA A 76 7.95 -7.14 -12.59
CA ALA A 76 6.91 -7.27 -13.61
C ALA A 76 6.89 -8.65 -14.31
N LYS A 77 7.94 -9.48 -14.14
CA LYS A 77 8.04 -10.83 -14.70
C LYS A 77 7.65 -11.93 -13.71
N THR A 78 7.49 -11.60 -12.45
CA THR A 78 7.09 -12.58 -11.42
C THR A 78 5.68 -13.05 -11.72
N PRO A 79 5.41 -14.37 -11.75
CA PRO A 79 4.06 -14.89 -11.92
C PRO A 79 3.12 -14.41 -10.80
N ILE A 80 1.91 -14.03 -11.17
CA ILE A 80 0.90 -13.48 -10.24
C ILE A 80 -0.45 -14.15 -10.47
N PRO A 81 -1.32 -14.27 -9.44
CA PRO A 81 -2.60 -14.97 -9.54
C PRO A 81 -3.75 -14.11 -10.09
N ILE A 82 -3.45 -13.10 -10.90
CA ILE A 82 -4.43 -12.21 -11.55
C ILE A 82 -4.00 -11.88 -12.99
N ASN A 83 -4.91 -11.34 -13.80
CA ASN A 83 -4.62 -10.86 -15.14
C ASN A 83 -4.22 -9.36 -15.05
N ASN A 84 -2.96 -9.06 -15.29
CA ASN A 84 -2.51 -7.68 -15.33
C ASN A 84 -2.74 -7.07 -16.72
N LEU A 85 -3.76 -6.21 -16.87
CA LEU A 85 -4.08 -5.50 -18.09
C LEU A 85 -3.48 -4.08 -18.17
N TYR A 86 -2.58 -3.73 -17.24
CA TYR A 86 -1.87 -2.45 -17.24
C TYR A 86 -0.92 -2.39 -18.43
N LYS A 87 -1.07 -1.35 -19.29
CA LYS A 87 -0.36 -1.28 -20.58
C LYS A 87 1.17 -1.18 -20.46
N THR A 88 1.68 -0.69 -19.32
CA THR A 88 3.12 -0.55 -19.05
C THR A 88 3.49 -1.28 -17.74
N PRO A 89 3.41 -2.63 -17.72
CA PRO A 89 3.60 -3.40 -16.48
C PRO A 89 4.98 -3.20 -15.85
N GLN A 90 5.99 -2.77 -16.62
CA GLN A 90 7.35 -2.51 -16.14
C GLN A 90 7.46 -1.27 -15.24
N THR A 91 6.50 -0.34 -15.35
CA THR A 91 6.44 0.91 -14.57
C THR A 91 5.36 0.88 -13.49
N LEU A 92 4.62 -0.22 -13.40
CA LEU A 92 3.61 -0.40 -12.35
C LEU A 92 4.29 -0.63 -11.00
N GLY A 93 3.89 0.14 -9.99
CA GLY A 93 4.32 -0.08 -8.61
C GLY A 93 3.97 -1.49 -8.13
N VAL A 94 4.96 -2.19 -7.59
CA VAL A 94 4.79 -3.57 -7.08
C VAL A 94 3.89 -3.62 -5.85
N ASP A 95 3.86 -2.55 -5.06
CA ASP A 95 2.95 -2.30 -3.95
C ASP A 95 1.48 -2.25 -4.40
N ARG A 96 1.19 -1.51 -5.47
CA ARG A 96 -0.15 -1.43 -6.07
C ARG A 96 -0.64 -2.80 -6.53
N LEU A 97 0.25 -3.56 -7.19
CA LEU A 97 -0.04 -4.90 -7.66
C LEU A 97 -0.34 -5.86 -6.49
N ALA A 98 0.46 -5.81 -5.44
CA ALA A 98 0.25 -6.61 -4.25
C ALA A 98 -1.09 -6.27 -3.56
N ALA A 99 -1.40 -4.97 -3.40
CA ALA A 99 -2.63 -4.53 -2.77
C ALA A 99 -3.89 -5.03 -3.50
N VAL A 100 -3.94 -4.95 -4.85
CA VAL A 100 -5.09 -5.45 -5.62
C VAL A 100 -5.21 -6.97 -5.58
N ILE A 101 -4.10 -7.70 -5.52
CA ILE A 101 -4.11 -9.17 -5.36
C ILE A 101 -4.70 -9.55 -4.01
N ALA A 102 -4.32 -8.86 -2.92
CA ALA A 102 -4.92 -9.08 -1.61
C ALA A 102 -6.43 -8.79 -1.61
N ALA A 103 -6.83 -7.66 -2.18
CA ALA A 103 -8.23 -7.26 -2.27
C ALA A 103 -9.07 -8.29 -3.04
N HIS A 104 -8.60 -8.74 -4.20
CA HIS A 104 -9.28 -9.76 -5.00
C HIS A 104 -9.36 -11.12 -4.27
N THR A 105 -8.31 -11.50 -3.54
CA THR A 105 -8.28 -12.73 -2.74
C THR A 105 -9.28 -12.65 -1.57
N SER A 106 -9.37 -11.48 -0.92
CA SER A 106 -10.27 -11.27 0.25
C SER A 106 -11.74 -11.12 -0.14
N SER A 107 -12.04 -10.68 -1.37
CA SER A 107 -13.41 -10.51 -1.87
C SER A 107 -13.57 -11.21 -3.22
N PRO A 108 -13.51 -12.55 -3.26
CA PRO A 108 -13.69 -13.30 -4.50
C PRO A 108 -15.09 -13.07 -5.08
N GLN A 109 -15.20 -13.02 -6.40
CA GLN A 109 -16.46 -12.77 -7.12
C GLN A 109 -17.03 -11.34 -6.98
N GLN A 110 -16.24 -10.40 -6.45
CA GLN A 110 -16.58 -8.98 -6.38
C GLN A 110 -15.56 -8.16 -7.15
N ASP A 111 -16.00 -7.03 -7.67
CA ASP A 111 -15.08 -6.00 -8.12
C ASP A 111 -14.48 -5.30 -6.89
N ALA A 112 -13.24 -4.86 -6.98
CA ALA A 112 -12.62 -4.15 -5.88
C ALA A 112 -11.97 -2.85 -6.33
N LEU A 113 -12.15 -1.80 -5.52
CA LEU A 113 -11.39 -0.57 -5.53
C LEU A 113 -10.45 -0.57 -4.34
N VAL A 114 -9.16 -0.47 -4.59
CA VAL A 114 -8.15 -0.33 -3.54
C VAL A 114 -7.70 1.13 -3.49
N ILE A 115 -7.76 1.72 -2.31
CA ILE A 115 -7.27 3.06 -1.99
C ILE A 115 -6.10 2.90 -1.02
N ASP A 116 -4.90 3.19 -1.48
CA ASP A 116 -3.71 3.22 -0.62
C ASP A 116 -3.34 4.68 -0.34
N ALA A 117 -3.58 5.11 0.91
CA ALA A 117 -3.33 6.46 1.37
C ALA A 117 -1.97 6.53 2.10
N GLY A 118 -0.93 6.86 1.36
CA GLY A 118 0.44 7.00 1.86
C GLY A 118 1.12 8.27 1.34
N THR A 119 2.41 8.17 1.01
CA THR A 119 3.17 9.27 0.37
C THR A 119 2.45 9.81 -0.87
N CYS A 120 1.98 8.91 -1.72
CA CYS A 120 0.95 9.17 -2.73
C CYS A 120 -0.33 8.48 -2.31
N ILE A 121 -1.44 8.86 -2.91
CA ILE A 121 -2.69 8.12 -2.83
C ILE A 121 -2.89 7.42 -4.16
N THR A 122 -3.08 6.11 -4.14
CA THR A 122 -3.41 5.34 -5.33
C THR A 122 -4.83 4.82 -5.26
N TYR A 123 -5.46 4.73 -6.44
CA TYR A 123 -6.83 4.25 -6.63
C TYR A 123 -6.78 3.16 -7.68
N ASP A 124 -6.82 1.90 -7.27
CA ASP A 124 -6.60 0.75 -8.14
C ASP A 124 -7.86 -0.10 -8.27
N TYR A 125 -8.23 -0.44 -9.51
CA TYR A 125 -9.45 -1.19 -9.79
C TYR A 125 -9.15 -2.57 -10.38
N ILE A 126 -9.71 -3.60 -9.75
CA ILE A 126 -9.69 -4.98 -10.23
C ILE A 126 -11.12 -5.50 -10.32
N ASN A 127 -11.47 -6.19 -11.42
CA ASN A 127 -12.80 -6.75 -11.56
C ASN A 127 -12.90 -8.14 -10.93
N LYS A 128 -14.11 -8.64 -10.78
CA LYS A 128 -14.44 -9.96 -10.21
C LYS A 128 -13.79 -11.15 -10.92
N ASN A 129 -13.35 -10.98 -12.16
CA ASN A 129 -12.67 -12.02 -12.93
C ASN A 129 -11.16 -12.04 -12.68
N GLY A 130 -10.64 -11.13 -11.84
CA GLY A 130 -9.22 -10.98 -11.60
C GLY A 130 -8.49 -10.15 -12.65
N ASP A 131 -9.19 -9.35 -13.47
CA ASP A 131 -8.55 -8.44 -14.42
C ASP A 131 -8.22 -7.11 -13.70
N TYR A 132 -6.96 -6.82 -13.49
CA TYR A 132 -6.49 -5.54 -13.01
C TYR A 132 -6.49 -4.53 -14.16
N LEU A 133 -7.38 -3.55 -14.07
CA LEU A 133 -7.61 -2.57 -15.14
C LEU A 133 -6.70 -1.35 -15.04
N GLY A 134 -5.97 -1.20 -13.94
CA GLY A 134 -5.15 -0.03 -13.64
C GLY A 134 -5.78 0.86 -12.59
N GLY A 135 -5.27 2.08 -12.50
CA GLY A 135 -5.70 3.03 -11.47
C GLY A 135 -5.08 4.41 -11.65
N ASN A 136 -5.31 5.26 -10.67
CA ASN A 136 -4.86 6.64 -10.66
C ASN A 136 -3.92 6.89 -9.47
N ILE A 137 -3.09 7.93 -9.58
CA ILE A 137 -2.14 8.34 -8.55
C ILE A 137 -2.36 9.82 -8.27
N SER A 138 -2.43 10.18 -7.00
CA SER A 138 -2.55 11.56 -6.57
C SER A 138 -1.62 11.85 -5.38
N PRO A 139 -1.33 13.12 -5.07
CA PRO A 139 -0.47 13.46 -3.94
C PRO A 139 -1.12 13.11 -2.61
N GLY A 140 -0.37 12.50 -1.67
CA GLY A 140 -0.79 12.25 -0.30
C GLY A 140 -0.83 13.52 0.56
N VAL A 141 -1.24 13.35 1.83
CA VAL A 141 -1.44 14.45 2.78
C VAL A 141 -0.19 15.31 2.90
N ASN A 142 0.93 14.70 3.28
CA ASN A 142 2.19 15.43 3.48
C ASN A 142 2.74 16.06 2.21
N MET A 143 2.51 15.45 1.04
CA MET A 143 2.93 15.99 -0.24
C MET A 143 2.14 17.27 -0.57
N ARG A 144 0.81 17.31 -0.31
CA ARG A 144 -0.03 18.50 -0.52
C ARG A 144 0.35 19.62 0.43
N LEU A 145 0.59 19.32 1.71
CA LEU A 145 1.03 20.31 2.70
C LEU A 145 2.38 20.93 2.31
N LYS A 146 3.35 20.10 1.92
CA LYS A 146 4.65 20.56 1.42
C LYS A 146 4.53 21.38 0.14
N ALA A 147 3.64 21.00 -0.79
CA ALA A 147 3.43 21.73 -2.02
C ALA A 147 2.86 23.12 -1.76
N LEU A 148 1.87 23.26 -0.88
CA LEU A 148 1.32 24.56 -0.51
C LEU A 148 2.39 25.50 0.06
N HIS A 149 3.27 24.99 0.92
CA HIS A 149 4.40 25.76 1.44
C HIS A 149 5.43 26.10 0.34
N ALA A 150 5.84 25.10 -0.46
CA ALA A 150 6.94 25.25 -1.40
C ALA A 150 6.59 26.14 -2.61
N PHE A 151 5.31 26.18 -3.02
CA PHE A 151 4.86 26.93 -4.19
C PHE A 151 4.13 28.23 -3.85
N THR A 152 4.20 28.70 -2.59
CA THR A 152 3.64 29.99 -2.18
C THR A 152 4.60 30.72 -1.24
N ASP A 153 4.62 32.05 -1.30
CA ASP A 153 5.56 32.86 -0.51
C ASP A 153 5.20 32.95 1.00
N LYS A 154 3.94 32.75 1.34
CA LYS A 154 3.43 33.11 2.69
C LYS A 154 2.79 31.94 3.45
N LEU A 155 2.50 30.82 2.81
CA LEU A 155 1.89 29.70 3.50
C LEU A 155 2.93 28.93 4.33
N PRO A 156 2.70 28.73 5.62
CA PRO A 156 3.62 27.98 6.48
C PRO A 156 3.58 26.48 6.11
N LEU A 157 4.69 25.79 6.37
CA LEU A 157 4.68 24.33 6.44
C LEU A 157 4.03 23.91 7.76
N ILE A 158 2.95 23.16 7.69
CA ILE A 158 2.21 22.70 8.86
C ILE A 158 2.22 21.17 8.96
N SER A 159 1.96 20.67 10.19
CA SER A 159 1.71 19.24 10.44
C SER A 159 0.29 18.84 9.98
N PRO A 160 0.09 17.61 9.51
CA PRO A 160 -1.25 17.07 9.29
C PRO A 160 -2.04 16.89 10.58
N GLU A 161 -1.34 16.74 11.72
CA GLU A 161 -1.96 16.58 13.04
C GLU A 161 -2.53 17.90 13.54
N GLY A 162 -3.63 17.80 14.29
CA GLY A 162 -4.32 18.94 14.89
C GLY A 162 -5.81 18.98 14.53
N GLU A 163 -6.46 20.08 14.87
CA GLU A 163 -7.89 20.24 14.64
C GLU A 163 -8.21 20.35 13.15
N ILE A 164 -9.20 19.57 12.70
CA ILE A 164 -9.74 19.59 11.33
C ILE A 164 -11.15 20.16 11.42
N LEU A 165 -11.26 21.45 11.14
CA LEU A 165 -12.54 22.17 11.12
C LEU A 165 -13.24 21.96 9.77
N GLU A 166 -14.56 22.05 9.74
CA GLU A 166 -15.33 22.10 8.48
C GLU A 166 -14.88 23.27 7.60
N TRP A 167 -14.71 24.44 8.22
CA TRP A 167 -14.15 25.66 7.63
C TRP A 167 -13.03 26.18 8.53
N GLY A 168 -11.79 26.21 8.01
CA GLY A 168 -10.66 26.76 8.73
C GLY A 168 -10.82 28.25 9.03
N ASN A 169 -10.48 28.67 10.23
CA ASN A 169 -10.59 30.06 10.71
C ASN A 169 -9.23 30.72 10.99
N THR A 170 -8.16 29.97 10.77
CA THR A 170 -6.77 30.46 10.74
C THR A 170 -6.10 29.92 9.48
N THR A 171 -4.94 30.46 9.07
CA THR A 171 -4.19 29.94 7.91
C THR A 171 -3.85 28.45 8.11
N GLU A 172 -3.43 28.04 9.30
CA GLU A 172 -3.08 26.67 9.61
C GLU A 172 -4.29 25.73 9.50
N THR A 173 -5.40 26.06 10.16
CA THR A 173 -6.61 25.24 10.11
C THR A 173 -7.24 25.22 8.71
N ALA A 174 -7.13 26.31 7.94
CA ALA A 174 -7.61 26.37 6.57
C ALA A 174 -6.80 25.48 5.63
N ILE A 175 -5.46 25.45 5.76
CA ILE A 175 -4.58 24.55 4.99
C ILE A 175 -4.91 23.09 5.34
N ARG A 176 -4.96 22.77 6.64
CA ARG A 176 -5.23 21.40 7.11
C ARG A 176 -6.60 20.90 6.66
N ALA A 177 -7.65 21.68 6.89
CA ALA A 177 -9.01 21.35 6.47
C ALA A 177 -9.10 21.19 4.94
N GLY A 178 -8.53 22.11 4.18
CA GLY A 178 -8.53 22.07 2.72
C GLY A 178 -7.85 20.81 2.16
N VAL A 179 -6.71 20.40 2.75
CA VAL A 179 -6.00 19.18 2.32
C VAL A 179 -6.80 17.93 2.71
N ILE A 180 -7.21 17.79 3.96
CA ILE A 180 -7.88 16.56 4.44
C ILE A 180 -9.26 16.40 3.79
N HIS A 181 -10.11 17.44 3.82
CA HIS A 181 -11.42 17.36 3.17
C HIS A 181 -11.32 17.24 1.65
N GLY A 182 -10.31 17.90 1.02
CA GLY A 182 -10.06 17.74 -0.41
C GLY A 182 -9.77 16.31 -0.80
N ILE A 183 -8.90 15.60 -0.04
CA ILE A 183 -8.61 14.18 -0.24
C ILE A 183 -9.86 13.33 0.01
N GLN A 184 -10.62 13.61 1.08
CA GLN A 184 -11.84 12.88 1.38
C GLN A 184 -12.85 12.95 0.22
N GLN A 185 -13.08 14.14 -0.34
CA GLN A 185 -13.96 14.31 -1.51
C GLN A 185 -13.44 13.61 -2.76
N GLU A 186 -12.11 13.59 -2.94
CA GLU A 186 -11.45 12.86 -4.03
C GLU A 186 -11.68 11.34 -3.89
N MET A 187 -11.47 10.77 -2.70
CA MET A 187 -11.74 9.34 -2.42
C MET A 187 -13.20 8.98 -2.67
N GLU A 188 -14.14 9.77 -2.15
CA GLU A 188 -15.57 9.59 -2.39
C GLU A 188 -15.92 9.69 -3.89
N GLY A 189 -15.24 10.58 -4.62
CA GLY A 189 -15.37 10.70 -6.08
C GLY A 189 -14.98 9.42 -6.79
N TYR A 190 -13.84 8.82 -6.44
CA TYR A 190 -13.39 7.54 -7.02
C TYR A 190 -14.27 6.37 -6.61
N ILE A 191 -14.76 6.34 -5.38
CA ILE A 191 -15.73 5.32 -4.95
C ILE A 191 -16.99 5.41 -5.80
N ARG A 192 -17.57 6.61 -5.97
CA ARG A 192 -18.75 6.81 -6.84
C ARG A 192 -18.48 6.44 -8.29
N LEU A 193 -17.26 6.66 -8.80
CA LEU A 193 -16.87 6.27 -10.15
C LEU A 193 -16.84 4.73 -10.30
N ALA A 194 -16.31 4.03 -9.31
CA ALA A 194 -16.26 2.57 -9.27
C ALA A 194 -17.67 1.96 -9.11
N GLU A 195 -18.52 2.52 -8.25
CA GLU A 195 -19.92 2.12 -8.04
C GLU A 195 -20.76 2.18 -9.34
N LYS A 196 -20.46 3.14 -10.23
CA LYS A 196 -21.13 3.21 -11.55
C LYS A 196 -20.76 2.06 -12.48
N ARG A 197 -19.63 1.39 -12.25
CA ARG A 197 -19.15 0.24 -13.05
C ARG A 197 -19.58 -1.09 -12.47
N SER A 198 -19.83 -1.15 -11.17
CA SER A 198 -20.10 -2.39 -10.44
C SER A 198 -21.25 -2.23 -9.46
N THR A 199 -22.17 -3.17 -9.48
CA THR A 199 -23.26 -3.29 -8.49
C THR A 199 -22.83 -4.06 -7.25
N ASN A 200 -21.66 -4.73 -7.28
CA ASN A 200 -21.09 -5.52 -6.19
C ASN A 200 -19.62 -5.16 -6.02
N LEU A 201 -19.38 -3.99 -5.41
CA LEU A 201 -18.06 -3.40 -5.21
C LEU A 201 -17.61 -3.53 -3.76
N SER A 202 -16.42 -4.06 -3.55
CA SER A 202 -15.68 -3.92 -2.29
C SER A 202 -14.68 -2.78 -2.40
N VAL A 203 -14.58 -1.95 -1.36
CA VAL A 203 -13.60 -0.88 -1.27
C VAL A 203 -12.62 -1.20 -0.15
N PHE A 204 -11.34 -1.23 -0.46
CA PHE A 204 -10.27 -1.44 0.51
C PHE A 204 -9.53 -0.13 0.74
N LEU A 205 -9.35 0.25 2.00
CA LEU A 205 -8.57 1.40 2.41
C LEU A 205 -7.34 0.92 3.18
N THR A 206 -6.16 1.30 2.71
CA THR A 206 -4.87 0.98 3.33
C THR A 206 -3.94 2.20 3.32
N GLY A 207 -2.71 2.03 3.77
CA GLY A 207 -1.72 3.10 3.85
C GLY A 207 -1.66 3.78 5.22
N GLY A 208 -0.55 4.48 5.48
CA GLY A 208 -0.28 5.10 6.78
C GLY A 208 -1.20 6.28 7.09
N ASP A 209 -1.67 6.98 6.07
CA ASP A 209 -2.54 8.16 6.20
C ASP A 209 -4.04 7.78 6.26
N SER A 210 -4.39 6.47 6.18
CA SER A 210 -5.78 5.99 6.22
C SER A 210 -6.53 6.45 7.47
N VAL A 211 -5.82 6.65 8.58
CA VAL A 211 -6.39 7.12 9.87
C VAL A 211 -7.11 8.47 9.75
N TYR A 212 -6.75 9.32 8.80
CA TYR A 212 -7.42 10.59 8.56
C TYR A 212 -8.77 10.44 7.83
N PHE A 213 -9.06 9.25 7.30
CA PHE A 213 -10.19 8.96 6.41
C PHE A 213 -11.15 7.89 6.93
N ASP A 214 -10.97 7.42 8.16
CA ASP A 214 -11.85 6.42 8.82
C ASP A 214 -13.32 6.87 8.93
N THR A 215 -13.58 8.17 8.74
CA THR A 215 -14.93 8.74 8.75
C THR A 215 -15.70 8.56 7.44
N ILE A 216 -15.06 8.06 6.38
CA ILE A 216 -15.76 7.72 5.13
C ILE A 216 -16.64 6.50 5.39
N LYS A 217 -17.80 6.73 6.04
CA LYS A 217 -18.73 5.66 6.45
C LYS A 217 -19.54 5.16 5.26
N LYS A 218 -19.03 4.13 4.57
CA LYS A 218 -19.86 3.27 3.73
C LYS A 218 -19.68 1.82 4.19
N ASN A 219 -20.77 1.06 4.23
CA ASN A 219 -20.79 -0.36 4.66
C ASN A 219 -19.92 -1.30 3.82
N THR A 220 -19.31 -0.79 2.76
CA THR A 220 -18.49 -1.53 1.78
C THR A 220 -16.99 -1.23 1.91
N ILE A 221 -16.56 -0.44 2.91
CA ILE A 221 -15.14 -0.07 3.07
C ILE A 221 -14.51 -0.98 4.13
N PHE A 222 -13.49 -1.69 3.70
CA PHE A 222 -12.65 -2.54 4.54
C PHE A 222 -11.30 -1.85 4.77
N ALA A 223 -11.04 -1.41 6.01
CA ALA A 223 -9.75 -0.87 6.38
C ALA A 223 -8.78 -2.02 6.71
N ASP A 224 -7.68 -2.13 5.98
CA ASP A 224 -6.65 -3.13 6.22
C ASP A 224 -5.24 -2.55 6.01
N LYS A 225 -4.59 -2.16 7.09
CA LYS A 225 -3.24 -1.57 7.07
C LYS A 225 -2.14 -2.53 6.57
N TYR A 226 -2.45 -3.82 6.47
CA TYR A 226 -1.51 -4.86 6.05
C TYR A 226 -1.82 -5.43 4.66
N LEU A 227 -2.70 -4.78 3.90
CA LEU A 227 -3.19 -5.26 2.61
C LEU A 227 -2.04 -5.58 1.64
N VAL A 228 -1.04 -4.70 1.51
CA VAL A 228 0.14 -4.92 0.66
C VAL A 228 0.91 -6.17 1.11
N LEU A 229 1.16 -6.33 2.41
CA LEU A 229 1.89 -7.49 2.94
C LEU A 229 1.15 -8.81 2.68
N LYS A 230 -0.18 -8.82 2.85
CA LYS A 230 -1.02 -9.97 2.53
C LYS A 230 -0.96 -10.33 1.04
N GLY A 231 -0.96 -9.32 0.17
CA GLY A 231 -0.81 -9.51 -1.26
C GLY A 231 0.55 -10.09 -1.65
N LEU A 232 1.61 -9.60 -1.05
CA LEU A 232 2.96 -10.15 -1.22
C LEU A 232 3.03 -11.61 -0.78
N ASN A 233 2.49 -11.93 0.39
CA ASN A 233 2.42 -13.32 0.87
C ASN A 233 1.61 -14.21 -0.08
N ARG A 234 0.52 -13.70 -0.66
CA ARG A 234 -0.28 -14.43 -1.65
C ARG A 234 0.51 -14.69 -2.93
N ILE A 235 1.28 -13.70 -3.41
CA ILE A 235 2.16 -13.86 -4.58
C ILE A 235 3.23 -14.92 -4.30
N LEU A 236 3.85 -14.88 -3.12
CA LEU A 236 4.84 -15.87 -2.69
C LEU A 236 4.26 -17.28 -2.70
N SER A 237 3.11 -17.49 -2.07
CA SER A 237 2.42 -18.78 -2.01
C SER A 237 2.00 -19.28 -3.40
N TYR A 238 1.58 -18.39 -4.30
CA TYR A 238 1.27 -18.74 -5.68
C TYR A 238 2.49 -19.29 -6.43
N ASN A 239 3.67 -18.64 -6.27
CA ASN A 239 4.90 -19.07 -6.90
C ASN A 239 5.46 -20.38 -6.31
N ASP A 240 5.12 -20.71 -5.08
CA ASP A 240 5.47 -22.00 -4.46
C ASP A 240 4.71 -23.18 -5.11
N THR A 241 3.46 -22.93 -5.54
CA THR A 241 2.65 -23.96 -6.25
C THR A 241 3.09 -24.20 -7.68
N LEU A 242 3.91 -23.30 -8.26
CA LEU A 242 4.43 -23.41 -9.62
C LEU A 242 5.83 -24.08 -9.68
N SER A 243 6.47 -24.29 -8.53
CA SER A 243 7.81 -24.85 -8.36
C SER A 243 7.75 -26.32 -8.10
#